data_cca438a5789e5ad45c095963d4dd94a8
#
_entry.id   cca438a5789e5ad45c095963d4dd94a8
#
_cell.length_a   1.000
_cell.length_b   1.000
_cell.length_c   1.000
_cell.angle_alpha   90.00
_cell.angle_beta   90.00
_cell.angle_gamma   90.00
#
_symmetry.space_group_name_H-M   'P 1'
#
loop_
_entity.id
_entity.type
_entity.pdbx_description
1 polymer ?
#
loop_
_entity_poly.entity_id
_entity_poly.type
_entity_poly.pdbx_seq_one_letter_code
_entity_poly.pdbx_strand_id
1 'polypeptide(L)'
;MINKKLKNKLNNFIKDGFIEVPSLLNKKDCSRLYNSLKNRRNWGTKIFQSEKNYKKEFLNKPKTKLNPGKGIQNLVDEYNLDFIEKNKSVIELLKSILGEKYTIMLSKFVVAVPTEWMPNYVKKLDEKGLNQNINSFIKKEFRDVSYFRGIDYHMDSIDWQKNNNKFMTMYIYLNNIDKTMSPLNVMKGSHIFGHTFFPHFIKKDKSHLNVEYSSDNKNFKKFKNQTLIGKRGTLYIWTSNTLHGTAPMSFDKKVNFRISLRYLIKKNFKSKGIIDKIIKQRIVGKTRSENNSYKRILI
;
A
#
# COMPACT_ATOMS: atom_id res chain seq x y z
N MET A 1 26.20 9.29 -15.66
CA MET A 1 25.91 10.54 -14.88
C MET A 1 24.44 10.54 -14.50
N ILE A 2 24.11 10.63 -13.20
CA ILE A 2 22.72 10.73 -12.73
C ILE A 2 22.15 12.08 -13.20
N ASN A 3 21.08 12.03 -13.99
CA ASN A 3 20.39 13.24 -14.48
C ASN A 3 19.99 14.13 -13.29
N LYS A 4 20.19 15.47 -13.41
CA LYS A 4 19.84 16.48 -12.38
C LYS A 4 18.41 16.29 -11.83
N LYS A 5 17.47 15.91 -12.67
CA LYS A 5 16.08 15.60 -12.29
C LYS A 5 15.97 14.40 -11.36
N LEU A 6 16.74 13.35 -11.60
CA LEU A 6 16.78 12.16 -10.73
C LEU A 6 17.42 12.49 -9.39
N LYS A 7 18.51 13.26 -9.37
CA LYS A 7 19.16 13.71 -8.14
C LYS A 7 18.21 14.47 -7.21
N ASN A 8 17.42 15.38 -7.77
CA ASN A 8 16.40 16.13 -6.99
C ASN A 8 15.33 15.19 -6.41
N LYS A 9 14.88 14.19 -7.17
CA LYS A 9 13.93 13.18 -6.66
C LYS A 9 14.50 12.35 -5.52
N LEU A 10 15.77 11.98 -5.61
CA LEU A 10 16.46 11.24 -4.56
C LEU A 10 16.65 12.08 -3.29
N ASN A 11 16.92 13.38 -3.42
CA ASN A 11 16.94 14.30 -2.27
C ASN A 11 15.56 14.41 -1.61
N ASN A 12 14.49 14.48 -2.39
CA ASN A 12 13.12 14.45 -1.86
C ASN A 12 12.82 13.12 -1.14
N PHE A 13 13.30 12.00 -1.68
CA PHE A 13 13.15 10.70 -1.03
C PHE A 13 13.83 10.67 0.35
N ILE A 14 15.03 11.23 0.45
CA ILE A 14 15.76 11.35 1.72
C ILE A 14 14.98 12.22 2.72
N LYS A 15 14.43 13.34 2.26
CA LYS A 15 13.72 14.32 3.10
C LYS A 15 12.33 13.85 3.51
N ASP A 16 11.56 13.38 2.55
CA ASP A 16 10.12 13.15 2.69
C ASP A 16 9.75 11.68 2.92
N GLY A 17 10.68 10.74 2.69
CA GLY A 17 10.47 9.28 2.82
C GLY A 17 9.69 8.67 1.66
N PHE A 18 9.35 9.48 0.65
CA PHE A 18 8.67 9.02 -0.56
C PHE A 18 9.02 9.90 -1.77
N ILE A 19 8.81 9.35 -2.95
CA ILE A 19 8.89 10.09 -4.21
C ILE A 19 7.73 9.76 -5.13
N GLU A 20 7.39 10.73 -5.93
CA GLU A 20 6.48 10.61 -7.06
C GLU A 20 7.24 10.74 -8.37
N VAL A 21 6.99 9.82 -9.30
CA VAL A 21 7.54 9.88 -10.66
C VAL A 21 6.38 9.86 -11.66
N PRO A 22 5.88 11.06 -12.03
CA PRO A 22 4.76 11.16 -12.95
C PRO A 22 5.14 10.63 -14.33
N SER A 23 4.22 9.88 -14.93
CA SER A 23 4.33 9.44 -16.34
C SER A 23 5.65 8.72 -16.69
N LEU A 24 6.23 8.00 -15.74
CA LEU A 24 7.44 7.21 -15.97
C LEU A 24 7.18 6.05 -16.93
N LEU A 25 6.02 5.43 -16.80
CA LEU A 25 5.63 4.28 -17.59
C LEU A 25 4.77 4.69 -18.80
N ASN A 26 4.84 3.89 -19.83
CA ASN A 26 4.05 4.10 -21.05
C ASN A 26 2.56 3.99 -20.72
N LYS A 27 1.80 5.03 -21.06
CA LYS A 27 0.35 5.10 -20.81
C LYS A 27 -0.44 4.02 -21.57
N LYS A 28 0.00 3.63 -22.77
CA LYS A 28 -0.67 2.59 -23.57
C LYS A 28 -0.52 1.23 -22.89
N ASP A 29 0.67 0.89 -22.38
CA ASP A 29 0.91 -0.39 -21.69
C ASP A 29 0.14 -0.45 -20.38
N CYS A 30 0.13 0.62 -19.59
CA CYS A 30 -0.70 0.71 -18.39
C CYS A 30 -2.19 0.57 -18.71
N SER A 31 -2.66 1.17 -19.81
CA SER A 31 -4.06 1.04 -20.26
C SER A 31 -4.41 -0.39 -20.67
N ARG A 32 -3.51 -1.03 -21.42
CA ARG A 32 -3.69 -2.42 -21.87
C ARG A 32 -3.81 -3.34 -20.67
N LEU A 33 -2.91 -3.21 -19.70
CA LEU A 33 -2.94 -3.98 -18.47
C LEU A 33 -4.21 -3.71 -17.66
N TYR A 34 -4.57 -2.45 -17.46
CA TYR A 34 -5.80 -2.07 -16.75
C TYR A 34 -7.06 -2.65 -17.39
N ASN A 35 -7.18 -2.52 -18.72
CA ASN A 35 -8.35 -3.01 -19.44
C ASN A 35 -8.44 -4.54 -19.40
N SER A 36 -7.30 -5.23 -19.56
CA SER A 36 -7.23 -6.67 -19.43
C SER A 36 -7.70 -7.13 -18.05
N LEU A 37 -7.23 -6.50 -16.98
CA LEU A 37 -7.67 -6.78 -15.61
C LEU A 37 -9.15 -6.48 -15.41
N LYS A 38 -9.63 -5.34 -15.94
CA LYS A 38 -11.04 -4.93 -15.82
C LYS A 38 -11.97 -5.91 -16.53
N ASN A 39 -11.58 -6.44 -17.67
CA ASN A 39 -12.40 -7.34 -18.47
C ASN A 39 -12.32 -8.82 -18.01
N ARG A 40 -11.38 -9.15 -17.12
CA ARG A 40 -11.15 -10.52 -16.69
C ARG A 40 -12.30 -11.13 -15.89
N ARG A 41 -13.07 -10.29 -15.19
CA ARG A 41 -14.17 -10.74 -14.33
C ARG A 41 -15.26 -9.69 -14.15
N ASN A 42 -16.42 -10.14 -13.74
CA ASN A 42 -17.50 -9.25 -13.34
C ASN A 42 -17.20 -8.64 -11.97
N TRP A 43 -16.63 -7.43 -11.98
CA TRP A 43 -16.38 -6.67 -10.77
C TRP A 43 -17.70 -6.17 -10.17
N GLY A 44 -17.74 -6.03 -8.86
CA GLY A 44 -18.92 -5.56 -8.15
C GLY A 44 -19.31 -6.50 -7.00
N THR A 45 -20.59 -6.51 -6.62
CA THR A 45 -21.11 -7.32 -5.51
C THR A 45 -20.84 -8.83 -5.70
N LYS A 46 -20.78 -9.31 -6.94
CA LYS A 46 -20.58 -10.72 -7.28
C LYS A 46 -19.25 -11.32 -6.82
N ILE A 47 -18.23 -10.48 -6.55
CA ILE A 47 -16.95 -10.96 -6.03
C ILE A 47 -17.03 -11.38 -4.56
N PHE A 48 -18.04 -10.90 -3.82
CA PHE A 48 -18.19 -11.21 -2.39
C PHE A 48 -18.83 -12.59 -2.18
N GLN A 49 -18.36 -13.26 -1.15
CA GLN A 49 -19.00 -14.48 -0.68
C GLN A 49 -20.24 -14.16 0.15
N SER A 50 -21.12 -15.15 0.33
CA SER A 50 -22.27 -15.02 1.21
C SER A 50 -21.84 -14.94 2.68
N GLU A 51 -22.69 -14.34 3.54
CA GLU A 51 -22.44 -14.30 4.98
C GLU A 51 -22.31 -15.71 5.57
N LYS A 52 -23.11 -16.67 5.11
CA LYS A 52 -23.05 -18.09 5.52
C LYS A 52 -21.66 -18.67 5.23
N ASN A 53 -21.12 -18.46 4.04
CA ASN A 53 -19.80 -18.95 3.66
C ASN A 53 -18.68 -18.28 4.47
N TYR A 54 -18.78 -16.97 4.66
CA TYR A 54 -17.86 -16.23 5.52
C TYR A 54 -17.81 -16.78 6.94
N LYS A 55 -18.98 -16.98 7.55
CA LYS A 55 -19.08 -17.56 8.91
C LYS A 55 -18.46 -18.95 8.97
N LYS A 56 -18.79 -19.82 8.01
CA LYS A 56 -18.21 -21.17 7.91
C LYS A 56 -16.69 -21.15 7.77
N GLU A 57 -16.15 -20.23 6.98
CA GLU A 57 -14.71 -20.17 6.69
C GLU A 57 -13.91 -19.51 7.82
N PHE A 58 -14.45 -18.49 8.48
CA PHE A 58 -13.67 -17.58 9.33
C PHE A 58 -14.13 -17.45 10.79
N LEU A 59 -15.38 -17.80 11.12
CA LEU A 59 -15.91 -17.53 12.48
C LEU A 59 -15.14 -18.26 13.57
N ASN A 60 -14.66 -19.47 13.27
CA ASN A 60 -13.96 -20.35 14.23
C ASN A 60 -12.43 -20.30 14.08
N LYS A 61 -11.88 -19.37 13.31
CA LYS A 61 -10.43 -19.28 13.12
C LYS A 61 -9.86 -18.07 13.87
N PRO A 62 -8.73 -18.24 14.59
CA PRO A 62 -8.07 -17.12 15.24
C PRO A 62 -7.76 -16.01 14.21
N LYS A 63 -8.11 -14.77 14.54
CA LYS A 63 -7.92 -13.59 13.68
C LYS A 63 -6.48 -13.42 13.17
N THR A 64 -5.50 -13.91 13.89
CA THR A 64 -4.06 -13.88 13.56
C THR A 64 -3.66 -14.74 12.36
N LYS A 65 -4.48 -15.71 11.96
CA LYS A 65 -4.23 -16.58 10.80
C LYS A 65 -4.89 -16.08 9.50
N LEU A 66 -5.59 -14.98 9.59
CA LEU A 66 -6.38 -14.42 8.48
C LEU A 66 -5.55 -13.41 7.66
N ASN A 67 -4.42 -13.83 7.13
CA ASN A 67 -3.86 -13.14 5.96
C ASN A 67 -4.34 -13.87 4.69
N PRO A 68 -5.49 -13.49 4.13
CA PRO A 68 -6.12 -14.21 3.03
C PRO A 68 -5.36 -14.09 1.70
N GLY A 69 -4.25 -13.35 1.67
CA GLY A 69 -3.39 -13.25 0.50
C GLY A 69 -2.20 -14.20 0.49
N LYS A 70 -1.98 -14.98 1.57
CA LYS A 70 -0.82 -15.87 1.65
C LYS A 70 -1.19 -17.28 1.15
N GLY A 71 -0.56 -17.72 0.08
CA GLY A 71 -0.73 -19.10 -0.45
C GLY A 71 -1.84 -19.29 -1.47
N ILE A 72 -2.39 -18.20 -2.03
CA ILE A 72 -3.38 -18.22 -3.11
C ILE A 72 -2.68 -17.77 -4.40
N GLN A 73 -3.17 -18.25 -5.52
CA GLN A 73 -2.73 -17.80 -6.85
C GLN A 73 -2.59 -16.27 -6.87
N ASN A 74 -1.52 -15.80 -7.47
CA ASN A 74 -1.27 -14.39 -7.62
C ASN A 74 -1.53 -14.01 -9.08
N LEU A 75 -2.55 -13.21 -9.31
CA LEU A 75 -2.93 -12.82 -10.67
C LEU A 75 -1.80 -12.13 -11.44
N VAL A 76 -0.83 -11.56 -10.75
CA VAL A 76 0.36 -10.96 -11.38
C VAL A 76 1.13 -11.98 -12.20
N ASP A 77 1.18 -13.24 -11.77
CA ASP A 77 1.98 -14.28 -12.40
C ASP A 77 1.46 -14.65 -13.81
N GLU A 78 0.24 -14.21 -14.14
CA GLU A 78 -0.37 -14.43 -15.46
C GLU A 78 -0.07 -13.29 -16.45
N TYR A 79 0.65 -12.24 -16.03
CA TYR A 79 0.91 -11.06 -16.85
C TYR A 79 2.39 -10.84 -17.10
N ASN A 80 2.74 -10.51 -18.34
CA ASN A 80 4.08 -10.01 -18.64
C ASN A 80 4.18 -8.54 -18.19
N LEU A 81 5.06 -8.27 -17.23
CA LEU A 81 5.34 -6.96 -16.67
C LEU A 81 6.67 -6.37 -17.12
N ASP A 82 7.25 -6.86 -18.22
CA ASP A 82 8.54 -6.41 -18.75
C ASP A 82 8.60 -4.90 -19.00
N PHE A 83 7.48 -4.29 -19.39
CA PHE A 83 7.43 -2.83 -19.59
C PHE A 83 7.66 -2.02 -18.30
N ILE A 84 7.59 -2.68 -17.13
CA ILE A 84 7.92 -2.14 -15.81
C ILE A 84 9.27 -2.68 -15.35
N GLU A 85 9.41 -4.00 -15.31
CA GLU A 85 10.54 -4.70 -14.65
C GLU A 85 11.83 -4.61 -15.46
N LYS A 86 11.74 -4.50 -16.79
CA LYS A 86 12.87 -4.26 -17.71
C LYS A 86 12.99 -2.80 -18.15
N ASN A 87 12.17 -1.90 -17.60
CA ASN A 87 12.25 -0.47 -17.93
C ASN A 87 13.55 0.12 -17.36
N LYS A 88 14.41 0.63 -18.23
CA LYS A 88 15.72 1.17 -17.84
C LYS A 88 15.61 2.25 -16.76
N SER A 89 14.67 3.19 -16.90
CA SER A 89 14.49 4.27 -15.92
C SER A 89 13.99 3.76 -14.56
N VAL A 90 13.16 2.71 -14.53
CA VAL A 90 12.74 2.05 -13.29
C VAL A 90 13.94 1.36 -12.66
N ILE A 91 14.72 0.60 -13.41
CA ILE A 91 15.92 -0.10 -12.93
C ILE A 91 16.94 0.89 -12.35
N GLU A 92 17.25 1.98 -13.06
CA GLU A 92 18.17 3.02 -12.59
C GLU A 92 17.68 3.67 -11.29
N LEU A 93 16.38 3.95 -11.19
CA LEU A 93 15.78 4.50 -9.97
C LEU A 93 15.89 3.52 -8.80
N LEU A 94 15.58 2.24 -9.01
CA LEU A 94 15.68 1.20 -8.00
C LEU A 94 17.13 1.00 -7.54
N LYS A 95 18.07 0.94 -8.47
CA LYS A 95 19.52 0.83 -8.17
C LYS A 95 20.02 2.05 -7.38
N SER A 96 19.57 3.24 -7.71
CA SER A 96 19.95 4.46 -6.98
C SER A 96 19.47 4.44 -5.53
N ILE A 97 18.33 3.84 -5.25
CA ILE A 97 17.75 3.76 -3.90
C ILE A 97 18.29 2.57 -3.13
N LEU A 98 18.30 1.38 -3.73
CA LEU A 98 18.58 0.11 -3.06
C LEU A 98 20.03 -0.38 -3.26
N GLY A 99 20.74 0.20 -4.24
CA GLY A 99 22.04 -0.27 -4.71
C GLY A 99 21.92 -1.29 -5.83
N GLU A 100 23.05 -1.74 -6.38
CA GLU A 100 23.12 -2.54 -7.61
C GLU A 100 22.31 -3.85 -7.57
N LYS A 101 22.17 -4.46 -6.41
CA LYS A 101 21.45 -5.72 -6.24
C LYS A 101 20.27 -5.53 -5.29
N TYR A 102 19.09 -5.91 -5.76
CA TYR A 102 17.84 -5.91 -4.99
C TYR A 102 17.00 -7.13 -5.37
N THR A 103 15.99 -7.43 -4.57
CA THR A 103 15.08 -8.55 -4.78
C THR A 103 13.64 -8.07 -4.69
N ILE A 104 12.83 -8.40 -5.68
CA ILE A 104 11.39 -8.25 -5.60
C ILE A 104 10.86 -9.36 -4.70
N MET A 105 10.34 -8.99 -3.53
CA MET A 105 9.79 -9.95 -2.56
C MET A 105 8.34 -10.29 -2.85
N LEU A 106 7.62 -9.34 -3.41
CA LEU A 106 6.19 -9.46 -3.71
C LEU A 106 5.83 -8.48 -4.81
N SER A 107 5.06 -8.96 -5.78
CA SER A 107 4.26 -8.14 -6.69
C SER A 107 2.80 -8.54 -6.53
N LYS A 108 1.87 -7.58 -6.52
CA LYS A 108 0.44 -7.86 -6.39
C LYS A 108 -0.42 -6.73 -6.95
N PHE A 109 -1.49 -7.10 -7.63
CA PHE A 109 -2.54 -6.12 -7.96
C PHE A 109 -3.32 -5.76 -6.70
N VAL A 110 -3.65 -4.49 -6.59
CA VAL A 110 -4.40 -3.91 -5.46
C VAL A 110 -5.61 -3.19 -6.00
N VAL A 111 -6.78 -3.59 -5.52
CA VAL A 111 -8.07 -3.04 -5.93
C VAL A 111 -8.67 -2.25 -4.77
N ALA A 112 -9.01 -0.98 -5.02
CA ALA A 112 -9.85 -0.23 -4.11
C ALA A 112 -11.31 -0.56 -4.39
N VAL A 113 -12.01 -1.01 -3.37
CA VAL A 113 -13.40 -1.48 -3.49
C VAL A 113 -14.36 -0.36 -3.13
N PRO A 114 -15.28 0.01 -4.04
CA PRO A 114 -16.38 0.92 -3.72
C PRO A 114 -17.28 0.35 -2.62
N THR A 115 -17.74 1.22 -1.74
CA THR A 115 -18.65 0.83 -0.64
C THR A 115 -19.93 0.18 -1.14
N GLU A 116 -20.41 0.61 -2.30
CA GLU A 116 -21.63 0.13 -2.93
C GLU A 116 -21.55 -1.34 -3.38
N TRP A 117 -20.34 -1.84 -3.65
CA TRP A 117 -20.16 -3.26 -3.97
C TRP A 117 -20.30 -4.17 -2.75
N MET A 118 -20.16 -3.59 -1.55
CA MET A 118 -20.10 -4.37 -0.32
C MET A 118 -21.49 -4.84 0.10
N PRO A 119 -21.67 -6.15 0.38
CA PRO A 119 -22.90 -6.65 0.99
C PRO A 119 -23.13 -6.03 2.38
N ASN A 120 -24.37 -5.96 2.81
CA ASN A 120 -24.74 -5.32 4.08
C ASN A 120 -24.00 -5.91 5.30
N TYR A 121 -23.81 -7.23 5.34
CA TYR A 121 -23.07 -7.84 6.44
C TYR A 121 -21.60 -7.41 6.50
N VAL A 122 -20.98 -7.14 5.34
CA VAL A 122 -19.60 -6.62 5.26
C VAL A 122 -19.56 -5.18 5.73
N LYS A 123 -20.53 -4.33 5.31
CA LYS A 123 -20.64 -2.94 5.77
C LYS A 123 -20.77 -2.86 7.28
N LYS A 124 -21.66 -3.66 7.88
CA LYS A 124 -21.85 -3.73 9.35
C LYS A 124 -20.60 -4.14 10.11
N LEU A 125 -19.77 -5.04 9.55
CA LEU A 125 -18.51 -5.46 10.16
C LEU A 125 -17.41 -4.42 9.97
N ASP A 126 -17.43 -3.70 8.86
CA ASP A 126 -16.48 -2.64 8.57
C ASP A 126 -16.69 -1.40 9.45
N GLU A 127 -17.94 -1.04 9.74
CA GLU A 127 -18.31 0.03 10.68
C GLU A 127 -17.73 -0.21 12.09
N LYS A 128 -17.55 -1.48 12.47
CA LYS A 128 -16.87 -1.86 13.71
C LYS A 128 -15.34 -1.74 13.65
N GLY A 129 -14.78 -1.24 12.56
CA GLY A 129 -13.35 -1.00 12.38
C GLY A 129 -12.49 -2.27 12.31
N LEU A 130 -13.08 -3.42 12.01
CA LEU A 130 -12.42 -4.71 12.20
C LEU A 130 -11.52 -5.16 11.04
N ASN A 131 -11.75 -4.70 9.80
CA ASN A 131 -10.98 -5.18 8.65
C ASN A 131 -10.91 -4.17 7.52
N GLN A 132 -9.72 -3.69 7.22
CA GLN A 132 -9.47 -2.84 6.06
C GLN A 132 -9.01 -3.63 4.83
N ASN A 133 -8.32 -4.76 5.05
CA ASN A 133 -8.13 -5.77 4.02
C ASN A 133 -9.38 -6.66 4.03
N ILE A 134 -10.13 -6.59 2.94
CA ILE A 134 -11.42 -7.26 2.82
C ILE A 134 -11.35 -8.60 2.08
N ASN A 135 -10.16 -9.13 1.82
CA ASN A 135 -10.00 -10.40 1.12
C ASN A 135 -10.74 -11.58 1.78
N SER A 136 -10.92 -11.55 3.11
CA SER A 136 -11.70 -12.58 3.82
C SER A 136 -13.17 -12.62 3.42
N PHE A 137 -13.71 -11.50 2.92
CA PHE A 137 -15.10 -11.41 2.44
C PHE A 137 -15.25 -11.76 0.96
N ILE A 138 -14.13 -11.92 0.26
CA ILE A 138 -14.09 -12.21 -1.18
C ILE A 138 -14.16 -13.73 -1.38
N LYS A 139 -14.82 -14.18 -2.43
CA LYS A 139 -14.83 -15.59 -2.86
C LYS A 139 -13.43 -16.08 -3.14
N LYS A 140 -13.14 -17.34 -2.87
CA LYS A 140 -11.79 -17.92 -2.99
C LYS A 140 -11.17 -17.71 -4.37
N GLU A 141 -11.94 -17.92 -5.41
CA GLU A 141 -11.52 -17.81 -6.82
C GLU A 141 -11.11 -16.37 -7.22
N PHE A 142 -11.47 -15.36 -6.41
CA PHE A 142 -11.13 -13.96 -6.66
C PHE A 142 -10.07 -13.41 -5.71
N ARG A 143 -9.50 -14.23 -4.81
CA ARG A 143 -8.46 -13.78 -3.85
C ARG A 143 -7.06 -13.70 -4.43
N ASP A 144 -6.94 -13.74 -5.74
CA ASP A 144 -5.70 -13.62 -6.52
C ASP A 144 -5.15 -12.18 -6.56
N VAL A 145 -5.93 -11.19 -6.10
CA VAL A 145 -5.54 -9.79 -5.89
C VAL A 145 -5.81 -9.36 -4.45
N SER A 146 -5.25 -8.22 -4.04
CA SER A 146 -5.56 -7.62 -2.74
C SER A 146 -6.70 -6.62 -2.87
N TYR A 147 -7.69 -6.73 -2.00
CA TYR A 147 -8.84 -5.83 -1.96
C TYR A 147 -8.83 -4.99 -0.69
N PHE A 148 -8.99 -3.68 -0.86
CA PHE A 148 -9.07 -2.74 0.24
C PHE A 148 -10.26 -1.81 0.05
N ARG A 149 -10.91 -1.44 1.15
CA ARG A 149 -11.90 -0.37 1.16
C ARG A 149 -11.28 0.99 1.42
N GLY A 150 -10.28 1.02 2.22
CA GLY A 150 -9.45 2.13 2.67
C GLY A 150 -8.51 1.55 3.70
N ILE A 151 -7.38 2.18 3.92
CA ILE A 151 -6.39 1.69 4.87
C ILE A 151 -5.96 2.86 5.73
N ASP A 152 -6.11 2.74 7.06
CA ASP A 152 -5.57 3.74 7.97
C ASP A 152 -4.05 3.81 7.87
N TYR A 153 -3.50 4.89 8.38
CA TYR A 153 -2.06 5.07 8.38
C TYR A 153 -1.35 3.94 9.10
N HIS A 154 -0.37 3.40 8.42
CA HIS A 154 0.49 2.33 8.92
C HIS A 154 1.87 2.43 8.28
N MET A 155 2.80 1.64 8.78
CA MET A 155 4.11 1.40 8.16
C MET A 155 4.13 -0.02 7.61
N ASP A 156 4.65 -0.22 6.41
CA ASP A 156 4.79 -1.56 5.82
C ASP A 156 5.71 -2.47 6.64
N SER A 157 6.60 -1.89 7.42
CA SER A 157 7.53 -2.60 8.30
C SER A 157 6.86 -3.50 9.32
N ILE A 158 5.61 -3.23 9.71
CA ILE A 158 4.87 -4.06 10.68
C ILE A 158 4.61 -5.49 10.21
N ASP A 159 4.53 -5.69 8.90
CA ASP A 159 4.27 -7.01 8.32
C ASP A 159 5.56 -7.79 8.03
N TRP A 160 6.74 -7.14 8.10
CA TRP A 160 8.00 -7.67 7.58
C TRP A 160 9.17 -7.56 8.56
N GLN A 161 8.93 -7.74 9.83
CA GLN A 161 9.90 -7.55 10.94
C GLN A 161 11.23 -8.27 10.75
N LYS A 162 11.23 -9.45 10.14
CA LYS A 162 12.46 -10.25 9.92
C LYS A 162 13.38 -9.68 8.83
N ASN A 163 12.98 -8.68 8.08
CA ASN A 163 13.69 -8.18 6.90
C ASN A 163 14.52 -6.92 7.16
N ASN A 164 14.89 -6.64 8.40
CA ASN A 164 15.70 -5.47 8.80
C ASN A 164 15.17 -4.14 8.22
N ASN A 165 13.92 -4.11 7.77
CA ASN A 165 13.21 -2.95 7.23
C ASN A 165 13.88 -2.22 6.05
N LYS A 166 14.97 -2.76 5.50
CA LYS A 166 15.65 -2.21 4.34
C LYS A 166 14.93 -2.63 3.05
N PHE A 167 13.65 -2.37 3.01
CA PHE A 167 12.82 -2.54 1.82
C PHE A 167 11.96 -1.30 1.59
N MET A 168 11.41 -1.22 0.41
CA MET A 168 10.53 -0.15 0.00
C MET A 168 9.33 -0.72 -0.74
N THR A 169 8.27 0.05 -0.78
CA THR A 169 7.12 -0.19 -1.64
C THR A 169 7.22 0.67 -2.89
N MET A 170 7.09 0.05 -4.05
CA MET A 170 6.85 0.71 -5.33
C MET A 170 5.40 0.47 -5.73
N TYR A 171 4.68 1.54 -6.04
CA TYR A 171 3.26 1.52 -6.32
C TYR A 171 2.95 2.24 -7.63
N ILE A 172 2.20 1.60 -8.51
CA ILE A 172 1.94 2.09 -9.86
C ILE A 172 0.44 2.23 -10.06
N TYR A 173 0.00 3.41 -10.46
CA TYR A 173 -1.38 3.64 -10.88
C TYR A 173 -1.59 3.17 -12.32
N LEU A 174 -2.45 2.17 -12.51
CA LEU A 174 -2.79 1.64 -13.83
C LEU A 174 -3.87 2.45 -14.54
N ASN A 175 -4.64 3.25 -13.78
CA ASN A 175 -5.61 4.21 -14.30
C ASN A 175 -5.41 5.60 -13.67
N ASN A 176 -6.11 6.60 -14.17
CA ASN A 176 -6.09 7.93 -13.56
C ASN A 176 -6.79 7.88 -12.20
N ILE A 177 -6.16 8.47 -11.19
CA ILE A 177 -6.67 8.48 -9.81
C ILE A 177 -6.91 9.93 -9.40
N ASP A 178 -8.11 10.22 -9.00
CA ASP A 178 -8.55 11.46 -8.38
C ASP A 178 -8.85 11.30 -6.88
N LYS A 179 -9.40 12.33 -6.26
CA LYS A 179 -9.71 12.34 -4.82
C LYS A 179 -10.79 11.32 -4.42
N THR A 180 -11.65 10.91 -5.34
CA THR A 180 -12.79 10.01 -5.07
C THR A 180 -12.40 8.54 -5.14
N MET A 181 -11.28 8.23 -5.79
CA MET A 181 -10.83 6.88 -6.12
C MET A 181 -9.91 6.26 -5.07
N SER A 182 -10.09 6.61 -3.80
CA SER A 182 -9.24 6.09 -2.71
C SER A 182 -7.74 6.31 -2.95
N PRO A 183 -7.29 7.55 -3.19
CA PRO A 183 -5.88 7.81 -3.42
C PRO A 183 -5.05 7.46 -2.19
N LEU A 184 -3.77 7.19 -2.40
CA LEU A 184 -2.81 7.06 -1.32
C LEU A 184 -2.63 8.40 -0.60
N ASN A 185 -2.46 8.34 0.70
CA ASN A 185 -2.06 9.44 1.56
C ASN A 185 -0.74 9.11 2.22
N VAL A 186 0.18 10.04 2.26
CA VAL A 186 1.52 9.88 2.83
C VAL A 186 1.83 11.00 3.80
N MET A 187 2.32 10.65 4.98
CA MET A 187 2.85 11.62 5.96
C MET A 187 4.30 11.92 5.62
N LYS A 188 4.56 13.14 5.10
CA LYS A 188 5.91 13.58 4.71
C LYS A 188 6.88 13.57 5.89
N GLY A 189 8.04 12.94 5.70
CA GLY A 189 9.10 12.90 6.71
C GLY A 189 8.85 11.90 7.85
N SER A 190 7.73 11.17 7.85
CA SER A 190 7.41 10.23 8.93
C SER A 190 8.37 9.05 9.06
N HIS A 191 9.12 8.73 8.01
CA HIS A 191 10.10 7.64 7.98
C HIS A 191 11.28 7.85 8.95
N ILE A 192 11.59 9.10 9.30
CA ILE A 192 12.67 9.41 10.26
C ILE A 192 12.30 9.08 11.70
N PHE A 193 11.01 8.86 11.95
CA PHE A 193 10.51 8.48 13.28
C PHE A 193 10.98 7.08 13.69
N GLY A 194 11.36 6.26 12.73
CA GLY A 194 11.78 4.88 12.93
C GLY A 194 10.64 3.91 12.76
N HIS A 195 10.86 2.68 13.22
CA HIS A 195 9.85 1.64 13.22
C HIS A 195 8.85 1.87 14.31
N THR A 196 7.58 1.90 13.96
CA THR A 196 6.51 1.89 14.93
C THR A 196 5.55 0.76 14.63
N PHE A 197 5.13 0.10 15.69
CA PHE A 197 4.15 -0.97 15.63
C PHE A 197 2.83 -0.50 16.22
N PHE A 198 1.77 -1.24 15.95
CA PHE A 198 0.49 -0.95 16.59
C PHE A 198 0.57 -0.96 18.12
N PRO A 199 -0.23 -0.13 18.81
CA PRO A 199 -1.21 0.78 18.23
C PRO A 199 -0.58 2.04 17.64
N HIS A 200 -1.22 2.61 16.62
CA HIS A 200 -0.91 3.93 16.11
C HIS A 200 -1.97 4.91 16.60
N PHE A 201 -1.55 5.98 17.23
CA PHE A 201 -2.44 7.06 17.69
C PHE A 201 -2.38 8.18 16.66
N ILE A 202 -3.52 8.53 16.08
CA ILE A 202 -3.60 9.46 14.95
C ILE A 202 -4.69 10.49 15.22
N LYS A 203 -4.29 11.77 15.18
CA LYS A 203 -5.20 12.92 15.18
C LYS A 203 -5.15 13.58 13.82
N LYS A 204 -6.31 13.79 13.22
CA LYS A 204 -6.43 14.48 11.93
C LYS A 204 -7.06 15.83 12.15
N ASP A 205 -6.52 16.89 11.53
CA ASP A 205 -7.22 18.16 11.47
C ASP A 205 -8.43 18.08 10.52
N LYS A 206 -9.35 19.03 10.63
CA LYS A 206 -10.56 19.10 9.80
C LYS A 206 -10.23 19.19 8.31
N SER A 207 -9.09 19.76 7.94
CA SER A 207 -8.65 19.90 6.56
C SER A 207 -8.00 18.63 5.99
N HIS A 208 -7.65 17.67 6.86
CA HIS A 208 -6.83 16.49 6.54
C HIS A 208 -5.45 16.81 5.93
N LEU A 209 -5.01 18.09 6.00
CA LEU A 209 -3.70 18.52 5.50
C LEU A 209 -2.57 18.21 6.48
N ASN A 210 -2.90 18.12 7.76
CA ASN A 210 -1.96 17.75 8.80
C ASN A 210 -2.48 16.56 9.58
N VAL A 211 -1.55 15.74 10.01
CA VAL A 211 -1.82 14.57 10.84
C VAL A 211 -0.81 14.55 11.97
N GLU A 212 -1.30 14.42 13.19
CA GLU A 212 -0.47 14.19 14.36
C GLU A 212 -0.41 12.68 14.63
N TYR A 213 0.78 12.18 14.82
CA TYR A 213 1.04 10.77 15.04
C TYR A 213 1.84 10.56 16.33
N SER A 214 1.44 9.57 17.10
CA SER A 214 2.19 9.05 18.24
C SER A 214 2.18 7.52 18.24
N SER A 215 3.27 6.94 18.73
CA SER A 215 3.37 5.49 18.99
C SER A 215 3.02 5.12 20.44
N ASP A 216 2.98 6.10 21.36
CA ASP A 216 2.80 5.90 22.79
C ASP A 216 1.60 6.67 23.39
N ASN A 217 0.83 7.36 22.55
CA ASN A 217 -0.27 8.26 22.95
C ASN A 217 0.12 9.45 23.82
N LYS A 218 1.40 9.76 23.91
CA LYS A 218 1.91 10.87 24.73
C LYS A 218 2.64 11.90 23.86
N ASN A 219 3.59 11.41 23.08
CA ASN A 219 4.49 12.25 22.29
C ASN A 219 4.00 12.36 20.84
N PHE A 220 3.12 13.31 20.57
CA PHE A 220 2.60 13.54 19.21
C PHE A 220 3.58 14.36 18.37
N LYS A 221 3.78 13.92 17.13
CA LYS A 221 4.49 14.67 16.09
C LYS A 221 3.55 14.99 14.94
N LYS A 222 3.60 16.24 14.50
CA LYS A 222 2.81 16.74 13.38
C LYS A 222 3.52 16.48 12.07
N PHE A 223 2.82 15.91 11.12
CA PHE A 223 3.28 15.64 9.76
C PHE A 223 2.35 16.29 8.74
N LYS A 224 2.92 16.79 7.66
CA LYS A 224 2.14 17.23 6.52
C LYS A 224 1.65 15.99 5.77
N ASN A 225 0.34 15.88 5.58
CA ASN A 225 -0.27 14.85 4.79
C ASN A 225 -0.29 15.25 3.32
N GLN A 226 0.07 14.33 2.44
CA GLN A 226 -0.03 14.52 1.00
C GLN A 226 -0.89 13.42 0.38
N THR A 227 -1.98 13.83 -0.24
CA THR A 227 -2.81 12.94 -1.05
C THR A 227 -2.17 12.78 -2.42
N LEU A 228 -1.92 11.53 -2.81
CA LEU A 228 -1.25 11.19 -4.06
C LEU A 228 -2.30 10.92 -5.13
N ILE A 229 -2.71 11.97 -5.83
CA ILE A 229 -3.52 11.88 -7.05
C ILE A 229 -2.59 11.86 -8.26
N GLY A 230 -2.95 11.11 -9.31
CA GLY A 230 -2.06 11.01 -10.45
C GLY A 230 -2.67 10.35 -11.67
N LYS A 231 -2.02 10.58 -12.80
CA LYS A 231 -2.38 9.94 -14.07
C LYS A 231 -1.84 8.51 -14.11
N ARG A 232 -2.44 7.67 -14.95
CA ARG A 232 -1.94 6.33 -15.25
C ARG A 232 -0.46 6.35 -15.60
N GLY A 233 0.28 5.34 -15.15
CA GLY A 233 1.73 5.26 -15.32
C GLY A 233 2.52 6.12 -14.33
N THR A 234 1.87 6.81 -13.39
CA THR A 234 2.55 7.44 -12.27
C THR A 234 3.02 6.37 -11.29
N LEU A 235 4.30 6.48 -10.92
CA LEU A 235 4.96 5.58 -10.00
C LEU A 235 5.25 6.32 -8.70
N TYR A 236 4.92 5.69 -7.59
CA TYR A 236 5.22 6.14 -6.23
C TYR A 236 6.16 5.15 -5.55
N ILE A 237 7.12 5.66 -4.82
CA ILE A 237 8.00 4.82 -3.98
C ILE A 237 8.03 5.43 -2.58
N TRP A 238 7.93 4.57 -1.56
CA TRP A 238 8.11 4.98 -0.17
C TRP A 238 8.90 3.94 0.61
N THR A 239 9.52 4.37 1.69
CA THR A 239 10.27 3.46 2.57
C THR A 239 9.31 2.63 3.43
N SER A 240 9.77 1.47 3.90
CA SER A 240 9.00 0.63 4.82
C SER A 240 8.52 1.35 6.09
N ASN A 241 9.20 2.43 6.47
CA ASN A 241 8.90 3.22 7.67
C ASN A 241 8.05 4.46 7.40
N THR A 242 7.69 4.72 6.16
CA THR A 242 6.83 5.86 5.83
C THR A 242 5.39 5.55 6.21
N LEU A 243 4.80 6.41 7.04
CA LEU A 243 3.38 6.32 7.38
C LEU A 243 2.54 6.67 6.16
N HIS A 244 1.68 5.76 5.77
CA HIS A 244 0.80 5.91 4.61
C HIS A 244 -0.52 5.20 4.84
N GLY A 245 -1.52 5.61 4.08
CA GLY A 245 -2.85 5.03 4.11
C GLY A 245 -3.65 5.41 2.87
N THR A 246 -4.93 5.11 2.87
CA THR A 246 -5.87 5.52 1.82
C THR A 246 -7.21 5.91 2.42
N ALA A 247 -7.89 6.88 1.84
CA ALA A 247 -9.29 7.14 2.16
C ALA A 247 -10.18 6.01 1.62
N PRO A 248 -11.37 5.80 2.18
CA PRO A 248 -12.40 4.99 1.54
C PRO A 248 -12.69 5.52 0.14
N MET A 249 -13.00 4.63 -0.79
CA MET A 249 -13.43 5.03 -2.12
C MET A 249 -14.87 5.54 -2.06
N SER A 250 -15.12 6.77 -2.49
CA SER A 250 -16.46 7.26 -2.75
C SER A 250 -16.90 6.85 -4.15
N PHE A 251 -18.14 6.44 -4.29
CA PHE A 251 -18.69 5.98 -5.56
C PHE A 251 -18.98 7.18 -6.47
N ASP A 252 -18.39 7.17 -7.65
CA ASP A 252 -18.95 7.89 -8.80
C ASP A 252 -19.52 6.85 -9.76
N LYS A 253 -20.81 7.01 -10.12
CA LYS A 253 -21.59 6.11 -10.99
C LYS A 253 -20.92 5.76 -12.33
N LYS A 254 -19.84 6.40 -12.69
CA LYS A 254 -19.06 6.20 -13.92
C LYS A 254 -17.94 5.15 -13.81
N VAL A 255 -18.10 4.18 -12.92
CA VAL A 255 -17.49 2.82 -13.07
C VAL A 255 -15.97 2.74 -13.30
N ASN A 256 -15.18 3.67 -12.83
CA ASN A 256 -13.73 3.48 -12.83
C ASN A 256 -13.23 3.29 -11.40
N PHE A 257 -13.05 2.03 -10.98
CA PHE A 257 -12.41 1.73 -9.72
C PHE A 257 -10.88 1.69 -9.87
N ARG A 258 -10.18 1.94 -8.78
CA ARG A 258 -8.73 1.92 -8.79
C ARG A 258 -8.20 0.50 -8.85
N ILE A 259 -7.38 0.21 -9.86
CA ILE A 259 -6.48 -0.93 -9.88
C ILE A 259 -5.05 -0.38 -9.90
N SER A 260 -4.23 -0.87 -9.01
CA SER A 260 -2.83 -0.51 -8.90
C SER A 260 -1.97 -1.76 -8.84
N LEU A 261 -0.70 -1.62 -9.19
CA LEU A 261 0.29 -2.68 -9.02
C LEU A 261 1.26 -2.27 -7.91
N ARG A 262 1.40 -3.14 -6.92
CA ARG A 262 2.30 -2.96 -5.77
C ARG A 262 3.46 -3.92 -5.86
N TYR A 263 4.66 -3.42 -5.66
CA TYR A 263 5.87 -4.19 -5.42
C TYR A 263 6.41 -3.92 -4.03
N LEU A 264 6.88 -4.97 -3.36
CA LEU A 264 7.76 -4.87 -2.21
C LEU A 264 9.15 -5.29 -2.66
N ILE A 265 10.12 -4.40 -2.50
CA ILE A 265 11.47 -4.59 -3.06
C ILE A 265 12.49 -4.42 -1.95
N LYS A 266 13.27 -5.47 -1.71
CA LYS A 266 14.26 -5.53 -0.65
C LYS A 266 15.65 -5.26 -1.21
N LYS A 267 16.44 -4.47 -0.48
CA LYS A 267 17.86 -4.30 -0.70
C LYS A 267 18.62 -5.61 -0.45
N ASN A 268 19.54 -5.96 -1.33
CA ASN A 268 20.48 -7.03 -1.03
C ASN A 268 21.47 -6.58 0.04
N PHE A 269 21.85 -7.49 0.95
CA PHE A 269 22.69 -7.18 2.11
C PHE A 269 24.03 -6.51 1.73
N LYS A 270 24.69 -6.99 0.67
CA LYS A 270 25.98 -6.48 0.20
C LYS A 270 25.87 -5.19 -0.63
N SER A 271 24.70 -4.78 -1.02
CA SER A 271 24.48 -3.60 -1.87
C SER A 271 24.51 -2.32 -1.03
N LYS A 272 25.07 -1.22 -1.55
CA LYS A 272 25.03 0.10 -0.91
C LYS A 272 24.04 0.98 -1.66
N GLY A 273 23.07 1.58 -0.96
CA GLY A 273 22.06 2.43 -1.54
C GLY A 273 21.66 3.57 -0.60
N ILE A 274 20.88 4.53 -1.13
CA ILE A 274 20.38 5.67 -0.35
C ILE A 274 19.53 5.21 0.83
N ILE A 275 18.82 4.09 0.68
CA ILE A 275 17.99 3.51 1.73
C ILE A 275 18.77 3.25 3.04
N ASP A 276 20.05 3.00 2.97
CA ASP A 276 20.90 2.80 4.17
C ASP A 276 21.07 4.07 5.00
N LYS A 277 20.98 5.23 4.37
CA LYS A 277 21.07 6.54 5.02
C LYS A 277 19.75 6.97 5.62
N ILE A 278 18.63 6.50 5.04
CA ILE A 278 17.27 6.95 5.37
C ILE A 278 16.69 6.10 6.50
N ILE A 279 16.86 4.79 6.42
CA ILE A 279 16.26 3.88 7.41
C ILE A 279 17.20 3.75 8.59
N LYS A 280 17.03 4.60 9.58
CA LYS A 280 17.59 4.40 10.92
C LYS A 280 16.74 3.32 11.61
N GLN A 281 17.39 2.23 11.98
CA GLN A 281 16.72 1.06 12.59
C GLN A 281 16.37 1.31 14.06
N ARG A 282 15.65 2.35 14.35
CA ARG A 282 15.13 2.58 15.68
C ARG A 282 13.75 1.92 15.78
N ILE A 283 13.66 0.86 16.52
CA ILE A 283 12.36 0.26 16.89
C ILE A 283 11.76 1.14 17.97
N VAL A 284 10.59 1.67 17.69
CA VAL A 284 9.80 2.46 18.65
C VAL A 284 8.47 1.73 18.85
N GLY A 285 8.26 1.21 20.06
CA GLY A 285 7.04 0.47 20.41
C GLY A 285 7.17 -1.05 20.30
N LYS A 286 6.09 -1.74 20.65
CA LYS A 286 6.01 -3.20 20.66
C LYS A 286 5.77 -3.77 19.26
N THR A 287 6.29 -4.96 19.01
CA THR A 287 6.01 -5.69 17.76
C THR A 287 4.55 -6.15 17.70
N ARG A 288 4.07 -6.47 16.51
CA ARG A 288 2.70 -6.99 16.31
C ARG A 288 2.48 -8.31 17.07
N SER A 289 3.53 -9.13 17.22
CA SER A 289 3.50 -10.37 17.98
C SER A 289 3.46 -10.15 19.48
N GLU A 290 4.02 -9.05 19.97
CA GLU A 290 4.04 -8.68 21.39
C GLU A 290 2.79 -7.90 21.80
N ASN A 291 2.09 -7.34 20.83
CA ASN A 291 0.87 -6.58 21.04
C ASN A 291 -0.31 -7.35 20.42
N ASN A 292 -1.04 -8.09 21.26
CA ASN A 292 -2.26 -8.81 20.84
C ASN A 292 -3.38 -7.86 20.36
N SER A 293 -3.19 -6.55 20.50
CA SER A 293 -4.12 -5.53 20.05
C SER A 293 -3.74 -5.03 18.66
N TYR A 294 -4.47 -5.46 17.65
CA TYR A 294 -4.41 -4.90 16.28
C TYR A 294 -5.24 -3.62 16.13
N LYS A 295 -5.60 -2.98 17.23
CA LYS A 295 -6.44 -1.80 17.23
C LYS A 295 -5.62 -0.58 16.80
N ARG A 296 -6.11 0.13 15.81
CA ARG A 296 -5.72 1.49 15.47
C ARG A 296 -6.65 2.41 16.26
N ILE A 297 -6.08 3.33 16.98
CA ILE A 297 -6.85 4.28 17.79
C ILE A 297 -6.80 5.60 17.05
N LEU A 298 -7.93 6.02 16.52
CA LEU A 298 -8.18 7.38 16.07
C LEU A 298 -8.64 8.17 17.29
N ILE A 299 -7.99 9.28 17.54
CA ILE A 299 -8.31 10.20 18.65
C ILE A 299 -8.88 11.48 18.04
#